data_3c7527f1f9a565d57e38dad24619a056
#
_entry.id   3c7527f1f9a565d57e38dad24619a056
#
_cell.length_a   1.000
_cell.length_b   1.000
_cell.length_c   1.000
_cell.angle_alpha   90.00
_cell.angle_beta   90.00
_cell.angle_gamma   90.00
#
_symmetry.space_group_name_H-M   'P 1'
#
loop_
_entity.id
_entity.type
_entity.pdbx_description
1 polymer ?
#
loop_
_entity_poly.entity_id
_entity_poly.type
_entity_poly.pdbx_seq_one_letter_code
_entity_poly.pdbx_strand_id
1 'polypeptide(L)'
;MELINVPEEVDKNSTLAEATAGIKGKVTYSGGTVKEVAASDLSFMLVPGTGLNTDGKLDQVGEYYVVATLNKTMFGKTAEKSVSASAKINVVAGIKSIKITKAPSRTKYYFYNSAALKGVDHTLAFDPTGMEVTATYVEGDPAVLDNSKLTFSKIPATAGTHQVTITTENGKKTTVDVTVAESAVKAVTMSPSVLGAEDNSTLWTAPTYTEFEKIALGQTAVIKFTNYSNLLGNWNNFLAVLRSGDAEQTVLRADNWGWGAGYEASVRPNGQADWATWLAAMNGAQVTAYFTNCGNGTVDAQFIMVGTDGNTYNQYYLGLNNFDPSDVQVGFSVDGSHLNFGAASARKHYTRAHRR
;
A
#
# COMPACT_ATOMS: atom_id res chain seq x y z
N MET A 1 -6.76 34.03 -9.58
CA MET A 1 -6.09 32.82 -10.06
C MET A 1 -5.14 32.35 -9.00
N GLU A 2 -5.04 31.05 -8.79
CA GLU A 2 -4.09 30.36 -7.92
C GLU A 2 -3.28 29.38 -8.78
N LEU A 3 -1.99 29.18 -8.50
CA LEU A 3 -1.19 28.18 -9.17
C LEU A 3 -1.20 26.87 -8.37
N ILE A 4 -1.43 25.76 -9.06
CA ILE A 4 -1.40 24.41 -8.51
C ILE A 4 -0.39 23.55 -9.27
N ASN A 5 0.05 22.45 -8.64
CA ASN A 5 1.10 21.56 -9.17
C ASN A 5 2.43 22.30 -9.42
N VAL A 6 2.75 23.26 -8.56
CA VAL A 6 4.03 23.97 -8.63
C VAL A 6 5.12 23.08 -8.06
N PRO A 7 6.21 22.82 -8.80
CA PRO A 7 7.32 22.04 -8.26
C PRO A 7 8.00 22.80 -7.12
N GLU A 8 8.36 22.11 -6.05
CA GLU A 8 9.13 22.73 -4.96
C GLU A 8 10.57 23.03 -5.39
N GLU A 9 11.16 22.13 -6.18
CA GLU A 9 12.54 22.22 -6.67
C GLU A 9 12.57 22.04 -8.19
N VAL A 10 13.46 22.77 -8.85
CA VAL A 10 13.72 22.68 -10.29
C VAL A 10 15.22 22.65 -10.52
N ASP A 11 15.69 21.76 -11.38
CA ASP A 11 17.11 21.65 -11.68
C ASP A 11 17.65 22.90 -12.41
N LYS A 12 18.83 23.38 -11.99
CA LYS A 12 19.62 24.34 -12.77
C LYS A 12 19.85 23.79 -14.19
N ASN A 13 19.85 24.66 -15.17
CA ASN A 13 19.90 24.38 -16.60
C ASN A 13 18.61 23.87 -17.24
N SER A 14 17.54 23.68 -16.49
CA SER A 14 16.21 23.50 -17.07
C SER A 14 15.76 24.79 -17.75
N THR A 15 15.02 24.67 -18.83
CA THR A 15 14.33 25.83 -19.41
C THR A 15 13.14 26.23 -18.51
N LEU A 16 12.74 27.50 -18.58
CA LEU A 16 11.53 27.91 -17.87
C LEU A 16 10.29 27.11 -18.30
N ALA A 17 10.22 26.74 -19.58
CA ALA A 17 9.13 25.94 -20.13
C ALA A 17 9.09 24.53 -19.51
N GLU A 18 10.24 23.86 -19.35
CA GLU A 18 10.33 22.55 -18.64
C GLU A 18 9.94 22.69 -17.19
N ALA A 19 10.44 23.73 -16.50
CA ALA A 19 10.15 23.99 -15.09
C ALA A 19 8.66 24.25 -14.81
N THR A 20 7.92 24.75 -15.80
CA THR A 20 6.52 25.15 -15.64
C THR A 20 5.52 24.24 -16.34
N ALA A 21 5.97 23.19 -17.04
CA ALA A 21 5.13 22.31 -17.87
C ALA A 21 3.98 21.63 -17.11
N GLY A 22 4.18 21.33 -15.81
CA GLY A 22 3.18 20.71 -14.94
C GLY A 22 2.26 21.69 -14.20
N ILE A 23 2.58 22.99 -14.21
CA ILE A 23 1.84 23.99 -13.45
C ILE A 23 0.49 24.24 -14.11
N LYS A 24 -0.56 24.32 -13.29
CA LYS A 24 -1.90 24.71 -13.74
C LYS A 24 -2.37 25.96 -13.01
N GLY A 25 -3.23 26.71 -13.66
CA GLY A 25 -3.95 27.83 -13.04
C GLY A 25 -5.34 27.38 -12.58
N LYS A 26 -5.71 27.74 -11.36
CA LYS A 26 -7.09 27.59 -10.85
C LYS A 26 -7.74 28.95 -10.79
N VAL A 27 -8.69 29.21 -11.71
CA VAL A 27 -9.34 30.51 -11.86
C VAL A 27 -10.74 30.44 -11.22
N THR A 28 -11.00 31.37 -10.29
CA THR A 28 -12.33 31.53 -9.69
C THR A 28 -13.01 32.74 -10.30
N TYR A 29 -14.20 32.58 -10.82
CA TYR A 29 -15.02 33.63 -11.43
C TYR A 29 -15.91 34.31 -10.38
N SER A 30 -16.38 35.51 -10.68
CA SER A 30 -17.24 36.27 -9.78
C SER A 30 -18.52 35.55 -9.36
N GLY A 31 -19.00 34.58 -10.14
CA GLY A 31 -20.12 33.71 -9.80
C GLY A 31 -19.76 32.48 -8.98
N GLY A 32 -18.53 32.37 -8.46
CA GLY A 32 -18.07 31.23 -7.65
C GLY A 32 -17.66 30.00 -8.45
N THR A 33 -17.81 30.00 -9.76
CA THR A 33 -17.36 28.90 -10.62
C THR A 33 -15.84 28.85 -10.64
N VAL A 34 -15.27 27.64 -10.48
CA VAL A 34 -13.83 27.39 -10.52
C VAL A 34 -13.49 26.58 -11.77
N LYS A 35 -12.43 26.97 -12.47
CA LYS A 35 -11.93 26.26 -13.66
C LYS A 35 -10.43 26.14 -13.63
N GLU A 36 -9.92 24.94 -13.98
CA GLU A 36 -8.49 24.71 -14.19
C GLU A 36 -8.08 25.16 -15.61
N VAL A 37 -6.89 25.71 -15.70
CA VAL A 37 -6.26 26.18 -16.93
C VAL A 37 -4.92 25.47 -17.07
N ALA A 38 -4.66 24.90 -18.23
CA ALA A 38 -3.41 24.20 -18.51
C ALA A 38 -2.22 25.16 -18.63
N ALA A 39 -1.00 24.66 -18.43
CA ALA A 39 0.23 25.45 -18.61
C ALA A 39 0.32 26.11 -20.00
N SER A 40 -0.18 25.44 -21.05
CA SER A 40 -0.21 25.97 -22.43
C SER A 40 -1.05 27.23 -22.60
N ASP A 41 -1.95 27.51 -21.68
CA ASP A 41 -2.83 28.68 -21.69
C ASP A 41 -2.29 29.84 -20.82
N LEU A 42 -1.13 29.65 -20.23
CA LEU A 42 -0.45 30.58 -19.36
C LEU A 42 0.87 31.05 -19.99
N SER A 43 1.22 32.32 -19.78
CA SER A 43 2.58 32.81 -19.98
C SER A 43 3.29 32.86 -18.66
N PHE A 44 4.52 32.37 -18.62
CA PHE A 44 5.32 32.32 -17.41
C PHE A 44 6.51 33.28 -17.51
N MET A 45 6.84 33.91 -16.38
CA MET A 45 8.08 34.61 -16.20
C MET A 45 8.69 34.33 -14.83
N LEU A 46 10.03 34.37 -14.77
CA LEU A 46 10.79 34.21 -13.54
C LEU A 46 11.06 35.55 -12.88
N VAL A 47 10.96 35.61 -11.56
CA VAL A 47 11.27 36.82 -10.78
C VAL A 47 12.21 36.45 -9.62
N PRO A 48 13.39 37.09 -9.51
CA PRO A 48 13.97 38.00 -10.46
C PRO A 48 14.37 37.33 -11.78
N GLY A 49 14.24 38.03 -12.89
CA GLY A 49 14.56 37.52 -14.23
C GLY A 49 16.04 37.24 -14.46
N THR A 50 16.90 37.72 -13.56
CA THR A 50 18.35 37.44 -13.55
C THR A 50 18.68 35.96 -13.26
N GLY A 51 17.70 35.18 -12.89
CA GLY A 51 17.86 33.73 -12.74
C GLY A 51 17.89 32.95 -14.05
N LEU A 52 17.61 33.60 -15.21
CA LEU A 52 17.69 33.02 -16.54
C LEU A 52 18.93 33.54 -17.28
N ASN A 53 19.63 32.62 -17.94
CA ASN A 53 20.70 32.98 -18.87
C ASN A 53 20.11 33.43 -20.23
N THR A 54 20.99 33.80 -21.17
CA THR A 54 20.64 34.26 -22.53
C THR A 54 19.88 33.20 -23.35
N ASP A 55 20.00 31.93 -23.01
CA ASP A 55 19.32 30.82 -23.65
C ASP A 55 17.97 30.50 -23.00
N GLY A 56 17.53 31.26 -22.02
CA GLY A 56 16.28 31.08 -21.30
C GLY A 56 16.30 29.92 -20.31
N LYS A 57 17.48 29.48 -19.87
CA LYS A 57 17.67 28.42 -18.88
C LYS A 57 17.91 29.01 -17.49
N LEU A 58 17.41 28.31 -16.47
CA LEU A 58 17.68 28.60 -15.07
C LEU A 58 19.18 28.43 -14.79
N ASP A 59 19.88 29.53 -14.47
CA ASP A 59 21.34 29.56 -14.43
C ASP A 59 21.91 29.68 -13.01
N GLN A 60 21.11 30.13 -12.05
CA GLN A 60 21.58 30.37 -10.69
C GLN A 60 20.72 29.60 -9.70
N VAL A 61 21.39 28.91 -8.77
CA VAL A 61 20.76 28.28 -7.63
C VAL A 61 20.17 29.30 -6.69
N GLY A 62 18.98 29.11 -6.22
CA GLY A 62 18.31 30.02 -5.28
C GLY A 62 16.79 29.99 -5.35
N GLU A 63 16.17 30.86 -4.57
CA GLU A 63 14.72 31.00 -4.51
C GLU A 63 14.25 32.00 -5.58
N TYR A 64 13.24 31.61 -6.33
CA TYR A 64 12.63 32.41 -7.38
C TYR A 64 11.10 32.31 -7.27
N TYR A 65 10.43 33.29 -7.89
CA TYR A 65 8.99 33.23 -8.10
C TYR A 65 8.69 33.05 -9.58
N VAL A 66 7.85 32.07 -9.86
CA VAL A 66 7.23 31.93 -11.17
C VAL A 66 5.94 32.73 -11.16
N VAL A 67 5.83 33.70 -12.06
CA VAL A 67 4.63 34.50 -12.28
C VAL A 67 3.94 33.98 -13.55
N ALA A 68 2.71 33.52 -13.41
CA ALA A 68 1.89 33.05 -14.54
C ALA A 68 0.81 34.06 -14.84
N THR A 69 0.64 34.37 -16.13
CA THR A 69 -0.42 35.26 -16.65
C THR A 69 -1.30 34.49 -17.62
N LEU A 70 -2.61 34.59 -17.47
CA LEU A 70 -3.58 33.94 -18.35
C LEU A 70 -3.62 34.67 -19.72
N ASN A 71 -3.34 33.92 -20.79
CA ASN A 71 -3.25 34.43 -22.16
C ASN A 71 -4.51 34.28 -23.00
N LYS A 72 -5.52 33.54 -22.50
CA LYS A 72 -6.67 33.13 -23.32
C LYS A 72 -7.92 33.89 -23.02
N THR A 73 -8.68 34.11 -24.10
CA THR A 73 -10.10 34.39 -24.06
C THR A 73 -10.83 33.15 -23.47
N MET A 74 -11.35 33.29 -22.27
CA MET A 74 -12.17 32.24 -21.68
C MET A 74 -13.66 32.53 -21.88
N PHE A 75 -14.46 31.54 -22.28
CA PHE A 75 -15.89 31.68 -22.59
C PHE A 75 -16.22 32.69 -23.71
N GLY A 76 -15.34 32.81 -24.70
CA GLY A 76 -15.54 33.72 -25.83
C GLY A 76 -15.38 35.23 -25.51
N LYS A 77 -14.90 35.57 -24.30
CA LYS A 77 -14.63 36.93 -23.89
C LYS A 77 -13.14 37.14 -23.62
N THR A 78 -12.57 38.19 -24.18
CA THR A 78 -11.24 38.64 -23.84
C THR A 78 -11.27 39.18 -22.40
N ALA A 79 -10.32 38.80 -21.56
CA ALA A 79 -10.22 39.34 -20.21
C ALA A 79 -9.90 40.85 -20.34
N GLU A 80 -10.74 41.70 -19.78
CA GLU A 80 -10.51 43.16 -19.74
C GLU A 80 -9.29 43.53 -18.89
N LYS A 81 -8.85 42.61 -18.02
CA LYS A 81 -7.62 42.73 -17.19
C LYS A 81 -6.87 41.41 -17.23
N SER A 82 -5.55 41.48 -17.29
CA SER A 82 -4.67 40.32 -17.14
C SER A 82 -4.84 39.73 -15.74
N VAL A 83 -5.05 38.42 -15.66
CA VAL A 83 -5.13 37.65 -14.39
C VAL A 83 -3.80 36.96 -14.21
N SER A 84 -3.11 37.27 -13.12
CA SER A 84 -1.81 36.69 -12.80
C SER A 84 -1.82 36.05 -11.43
N ALA A 85 -0.93 35.09 -11.21
CA ALA A 85 -0.61 34.51 -9.91
C ALA A 85 0.88 34.19 -9.87
N SER A 86 1.44 34.11 -8.68
CA SER A 86 2.83 33.77 -8.48
C SER A 86 2.96 32.61 -7.49
N ALA A 87 3.98 31.79 -7.67
CA ALA A 87 4.36 30.74 -6.72
C ALA A 87 5.89 30.67 -6.62
N LYS A 88 6.38 30.27 -5.46
CA LYS A 88 7.79 30.09 -5.18
C LYS A 88 8.29 28.78 -5.76
N ILE A 89 9.47 28.80 -6.34
CA ILE A 89 10.24 27.62 -6.71
C ILE A 89 11.68 27.76 -6.21
N ASN A 90 12.34 26.65 -5.92
CA ASN A 90 13.77 26.61 -5.61
C ASN A 90 14.54 26.04 -6.81
N VAL A 91 15.45 26.82 -7.38
CA VAL A 91 16.40 26.30 -8.37
C VAL A 91 17.56 25.67 -7.62
N VAL A 92 17.78 24.38 -7.86
CA VAL A 92 18.82 23.59 -7.21
C VAL A 92 19.87 23.14 -8.21
N ALA A 93 21.09 22.87 -7.76
CA ALA A 93 22.11 22.28 -8.61
C ALA A 93 21.66 20.89 -9.03
N GLY A 94 21.66 20.61 -10.34
CA GLY A 94 21.26 19.30 -10.86
C GLY A 94 22.10 18.16 -10.30
N ILE A 95 21.47 17.05 -9.96
CA ILE A 95 22.17 15.86 -9.48
C ILE A 95 22.97 15.25 -10.64
N LYS A 96 24.27 15.15 -10.48
CA LYS A 96 25.19 14.51 -11.42
C LYS A 96 25.11 12.99 -11.30
N SER A 97 25.17 12.47 -10.07
CA SER A 97 25.12 11.03 -9.74
C SER A 97 24.63 10.83 -8.32
N ILE A 98 24.15 9.62 -8.05
CA ILE A 98 23.81 9.16 -6.70
C ILE A 98 24.59 7.90 -6.36
N LYS A 99 24.89 7.71 -5.08
CA LYS A 99 25.59 6.55 -4.55
C LYS A 99 25.03 6.19 -3.18
N ILE A 100 24.88 4.91 -2.90
CA ILE A 100 24.59 4.42 -1.55
C ILE A 100 25.84 4.59 -0.71
N THR A 101 25.76 5.40 0.32
CA THR A 101 26.86 5.66 1.27
C THR A 101 26.71 4.88 2.57
N LYS A 102 25.48 4.44 2.86
CA LYS A 102 25.17 3.52 3.94
C LYS A 102 24.11 2.53 3.49
N ALA A 103 24.39 1.25 3.69
CA ALA A 103 23.47 0.19 3.30
C ALA A 103 22.19 0.20 4.15
N PRO A 104 21.05 -0.28 3.63
CA PRO A 104 19.85 -0.46 4.43
C PRO A 104 20.08 -1.46 5.56
N SER A 105 19.36 -1.28 6.65
CA SER A 105 19.50 -2.15 7.84
C SER A 105 19.01 -3.58 7.57
N ARG A 106 18.15 -3.75 6.56
CA ARG A 106 17.55 -5.02 6.21
C ARG A 106 17.76 -5.29 4.72
N THR A 107 18.42 -6.40 4.41
CA THR A 107 18.72 -6.83 3.05
C THR A 107 18.26 -8.27 2.77
N LYS A 108 17.61 -8.91 3.75
CA LYS A 108 17.07 -10.25 3.61
C LYS A 108 15.57 -10.23 3.86
N TYR A 109 14.80 -10.64 2.83
CA TYR A 109 13.35 -10.65 2.81
C TYR A 109 12.83 -12.07 2.61
N TYR A 110 11.56 -12.27 2.93
CA TYR A 110 10.94 -13.58 2.92
C TYR A 110 9.59 -13.53 2.24
N PHE A 111 9.23 -14.63 1.61
CA PHE A 111 7.94 -14.80 0.94
C PHE A 111 7.38 -16.21 1.19
N TYR A 112 6.10 -16.35 0.97
CA TYR A 112 5.41 -17.62 0.85
C TYR A 112 4.34 -17.53 -0.22
N ASN A 113 4.32 -18.50 -1.14
CA ASN A 113 3.33 -18.57 -2.21
C ASN A 113 2.41 -19.77 -1.97
N SER A 114 1.22 -19.54 -1.39
CA SER A 114 0.18 -20.58 -1.31
C SER A 114 -0.56 -20.71 -2.64
N ALA A 115 -1.45 -21.69 -2.74
CA ALA A 115 -2.32 -21.82 -3.90
C ALA A 115 -3.26 -20.62 -4.11
N ALA A 116 -3.46 -19.79 -3.08
CA ALA A 116 -4.23 -18.55 -3.21
C ALA A 116 -3.60 -17.54 -4.17
N LEU A 117 -2.27 -17.60 -4.37
CA LEU A 117 -1.53 -16.71 -5.26
C LEU A 117 -1.30 -17.29 -6.67
N LYS A 118 -2.00 -18.35 -7.04
CA LYS A 118 -1.84 -18.93 -8.37
C LYS A 118 -2.18 -17.90 -9.46
N GLY A 119 -1.17 -17.53 -10.28
CA GLY A 119 -1.33 -16.54 -11.34
C GLY A 119 -1.23 -15.08 -10.88
N VAL A 120 -0.88 -14.84 -9.63
CA VAL A 120 -0.64 -13.51 -9.08
C VAL A 120 0.85 -13.17 -9.23
N ASP A 121 1.14 -11.95 -9.69
CA ASP A 121 2.50 -11.40 -9.71
C ASP A 121 2.85 -10.93 -8.30
N HIS A 122 3.45 -11.84 -7.53
CA HIS A 122 3.82 -11.56 -6.14
C HIS A 122 5.16 -10.82 -6.08
N THR A 123 5.14 -9.61 -5.53
CA THR A 123 6.32 -8.76 -5.34
C THR A 123 6.40 -8.25 -3.91
N LEU A 124 7.62 -7.97 -3.45
CA LEU A 124 7.92 -7.40 -2.14
C LEU A 124 8.34 -5.94 -2.30
N ALA A 125 7.99 -5.12 -1.32
CA ALA A 125 8.47 -3.74 -1.23
C ALA A 125 9.88 -3.70 -0.66
N PHE A 126 10.69 -2.75 -1.14
CA PHE A 126 12.00 -2.48 -0.56
C PHE A 126 11.86 -1.67 0.73
N ASP A 127 12.64 -2.01 1.75
CA ASP A 127 12.73 -1.28 3.03
C ASP A 127 14.01 -0.43 3.06
N PRO A 128 13.92 0.90 2.88
CA PRO A 128 15.07 1.80 2.90
C PRO A 128 15.55 2.15 4.32
N THR A 129 14.97 1.58 5.37
CA THR A 129 15.32 1.92 6.75
C THR A 129 16.83 1.83 7.01
N GLY A 130 17.41 2.91 7.49
CA GLY A 130 18.84 3.01 7.80
C GLY A 130 19.74 3.24 6.58
N MET A 131 19.19 3.25 5.36
CA MET A 131 19.95 3.54 4.14
C MET A 131 20.20 5.05 3.99
N GLU A 132 21.39 5.38 3.48
CA GLU A 132 21.73 6.74 3.05
C GLU A 132 22.15 6.71 1.59
N VAL A 133 21.52 7.55 0.79
CA VAL A 133 21.88 7.80 -0.61
C VAL A 133 22.44 9.20 -0.72
N THR A 134 23.68 9.33 -1.11
CA THR A 134 24.34 10.63 -1.29
C THR A 134 24.32 11.04 -2.75
N ALA A 135 23.82 12.23 -3.02
CA ALA A 135 23.89 12.87 -4.32
C ALA A 135 25.19 13.65 -4.45
N THR A 136 25.82 13.52 -5.62
CA THR A 136 26.86 14.46 -6.08
C THR A 136 26.19 15.39 -7.10
N TYR A 137 26.32 16.68 -6.89
CA TYR A 137 25.75 17.71 -7.74
C TYR A 137 26.72 18.14 -8.83
N VAL A 138 26.22 18.81 -9.86
CA VAL A 138 27.05 19.43 -10.88
C VAL A 138 27.92 20.54 -10.27
N GLU A 139 27.34 21.25 -9.30
CA GLU A 139 28.00 22.29 -8.51
C GLU A 139 27.56 22.17 -7.04
N GLY A 140 28.48 22.44 -6.12
CA GLY A 140 28.21 22.36 -4.67
C GLY A 140 28.68 21.04 -4.03
N ASP A 141 28.47 20.96 -2.72
CA ASP A 141 28.88 19.81 -1.92
C ASP A 141 27.91 18.65 -2.05
N PRO A 142 28.38 17.40 -1.94
CA PRO A 142 27.51 16.25 -1.87
C PRO A 142 26.54 16.32 -0.67
N ALA A 143 25.31 15.86 -0.84
CA ALA A 143 24.31 15.81 0.23
C ALA A 143 23.56 14.50 0.25
N VAL A 144 23.15 14.06 1.46
CA VAL A 144 22.29 12.90 1.65
C VAL A 144 20.87 13.27 1.25
N LEU A 145 20.29 12.43 0.40
CA LEU A 145 18.90 12.58 -0.06
C LEU A 145 17.92 12.00 0.97
N ASP A 146 16.76 12.61 1.06
CA ASP A 146 15.64 12.03 1.80
C ASP A 146 15.08 10.81 1.02
N ASN A 147 15.00 9.66 1.70
CA ASN A 147 14.47 8.44 1.10
C ASN A 147 13.01 8.57 0.62
N SER A 148 12.24 9.49 1.17
CA SER A 148 10.86 9.77 0.72
C SER A 148 10.79 10.38 -0.69
N LYS A 149 11.88 10.98 -1.17
CA LYS A 149 12.04 11.53 -2.53
C LYS A 149 12.61 10.51 -3.53
N LEU A 150 12.85 9.28 -3.11
CA LEU A 150 13.37 8.21 -3.93
C LEU A 150 12.28 7.20 -4.29
N THR A 151 12.40 6.63 -5.47
CA THR A 151 11.56 5.51 -5.88
C THR A 151 12.38 4.23 -5.93
N PHE A 152 11.75 3.12 -5.57
CA PHE A 152 12.38 1.81 -5.49
C PHE A 152 11.66 0.83 -6.39
N SER A 153 12.42 0.01 -7.14
CA SER A 153 11.82 -1.07 -7.90
C SER A 153 11.22 -2.12 -6.98
N LYS A 154 10.12 -2.74 -7.39
CA LYS A 154 9.56 -3.92 -6.71
C LYS A 154 10.55 -5.09 -6.81
N ILE A 155 10.50 -5.98 -5.84
CA ILE A 155 11.36 -7.15 -5.73
C ILE A 155 10.51 -8.39 -6.00
N PRO A 156 10.84 -9.24 -6.98
CA PRO A 156 10.12 -10.49 -7.20
C PRO A 156 10.15 -11.39 -5.95
N ALA A 157 9.01 -11.95 -5.57
CA ALA A 157 8.90 -12.91 -4.47
C ALA A 157 9.34 -14.31 -4.93
N THR A 158 10.62 -14.43 -5.32
CA THR A 158 11.30 -15.65 -5.74
C THR A 158 12.65 -15.74 -5.05
N ALA A 159 13.06 -16.96 -4.67
CA ALA A 159 14.31 -17.15 -3.95
C ALA A 159 15.52 -16.74 -4.81
N GLY A 160 16.45 -16.02 -4.21
CA GLY A 160 17.67 -15.56 -4.87
C GLY A 160 18.11 -14.17 -4.44
N THR A 161 19.14 -13.66 -5.12
CA THR A 161 19.57 -12.27 -4.99
C THR A 161 18.89 -11.44 -6.08
N HIS A 162 18.30 -10.34 -5.67
CA HIS A 162 17.61 -9.40 -6.54
C HIS A 162 18.22 -8.02 -6.41
N GLN A 163 18.38 -7.36 -7.54
CA GLN A 163 18.87 -5.99 -7.58
C GLN A 163 17.70 -5.01 -7.51
N VAL A 164 17.72 -4.14 -6.50
CA VAL A 164 16.75 -3.05 -6.37
C VAL A 164 17.33 -1.80 -7.01
N THR A 165 16.61 -1.23 -7.94
CA THR A 165 16.95 0.06 -8.56
C THR A 165 16.33 1.19 -7.73
N ILE A 166 17.19 2.12 -7.33
CA ILE A 166 16.83 3.34 -6.61
C ILE A 166 16.91 4.48 -7.62
N THR A 167 15.85 5.25 -7.75
CA THR A 167 15.74 6.31 -8.76
C THR A 167 15.33 7.61 -8.11
N THR A 168 16.02 8.69 -8.42
CA THR A 168 15.62 10.06 -8.06
C THR A 168 14.55 10.59 -9.00
N GLU A 169 13.86 11.66 -8.62
CA GLU A 169 12.85 12.31 -9.45
C GLU A 169 13.38 12.71 -10.84
N ASN A 170 14.62 13.17 -10.92
CA ASN A 170 15.29 13.52 -12.20
C ASN A 170 15.98 12.34 -12.89
N GLY A 171 15.64 11.11 -12.52
CA GLY A 171 16.01 9.88 -13.23
C GLY A 171 17.43 9.37 -12.97
N LYS A 172 18.20 9.91 -12.01
CA LYS A 172 19.49 9.31 -11.60
C LYS A 172 19.25 8.01 -10.86
N LYS A 173 20.11 7.01 -11.11
CA LYS A 173 19.91 5.65 -10.61
C LYS A 173 21.14 5.13 -9.88
N THR A 174 20.90 4.32 -8.88
CA THR A 174 21.86 3.43 -8.25
C THR A 174 21.16 2.13 -7.88
N THR A 175 21.89 1.12 -7.45
CA THR A 175 21.30 -0.19 -7.16
C THR A 175 21.85 -0.74 -5.84
N VAL A 176 21.04 -1.59 -5.21
CA VAL A 176 21.42 -2.40 -4.05
C VAL A 176 20.92 -3.81 -4.22
N ASP A 177 21.72 -4.78 -3.79
CA ASP A 177 21.32 -6.17 -3.80
C ASP A 177 20.61 -6.54 -2.50
N VAL A 178 19.52 -7.30 -2.63
CA VAL A 178 18.78 -7.92 -1.53
C VAL A 178 18.68 -9.41 -1.76
N THR A 179 18.61 -10.18 -0.69
CA THR A 179 18.36 -11.63 -0.77
C THR A 179 16.92 -11.92 -0.41
N VAL A 180 16.25 -12.68 -1.23
CA VAL A 180 14.89 -13.16 -0.99
C VAL A 180 14.92 -14.67 -0.75
N ALA A 181 14.25 -15.15 0.26
CA ALA A 181 14.17 -16.56 0.61
C ALA A 181 12.71 -16.98 0.88
N GLU A 182 12.40 -18.23 0.60
CA GLU A 182 11.15 -18.81 1.05
C GLU A 182 11.12 -18.85 2.58
N SER A 183 9.99 -18.50 3.19
CA SER A 183 9.83 -18.47 4.64
C SER A 183 9.68 -19.88 5.21
N ALA A 184 10.07 -20.05 6.47
CA ALA A 184 9.82 -21.29 7.19
C ALA A 184 8.33 -21.39 7.60
N VAL A 185 7.68 -22.46 7.19
CA VAL A 185 6.26 -22.70 7.50
C VAL A 185 6.12 -23.32 8.90
N LYS A 186 5.23 -22.75 9.72
CA LYS A 186 4.92 -23.24 11.06
C LYS A 186 3.40 -23.35 11.24
N ALA A 187 2.93 -24.56 11.55
CA ALA A 187 1.54 -24.72 11.97
C ALA A 187 1.32 -24.10 13.36
N VAL A 188 0.24 -23.33 13.48
CA VAL A 188 -0.14 -22.62 14.70
C VAL A 188 -1.57 -23.01 15.05
N THR A 189 -1.78 -23.36 16.33
CA THR A 189 -3.11 -23.59 16.90
C THR A 189 -3.49 -22.42 17.77
N MET A 190 -4.66 -21.84 17.53
CA MET A 190 -5.14 -20.68 18.27
C MET A 190 -5.78 -21.07 19.61
N SER A 191 -5.72 -20.18 20.58
CA SER A 191 -6.37 -20.30 21.88
C SER A 191 -7.30 -19.07 22.10
N PRO A 192 -8.55 -19.26 22.53
CA PRO A 192 -9.22 -20.54 22.75
C PRO A 192 -9.46 -21.32 21.45
N SER A 193 -9.68 -22.62 21.51
CA SER A 193 -9.95 -23.45 20.34
C SER A 193 -11.28 -23.17 19.67
N VAL A 194 -12.19 -22.48 20.32
CA VAL A 194 -13.45 -21.98 19.78
C VAL A 194 -13.57 -20.50 20.12
N LEU A 195 -13.80 -19.67 19.12
CA LEU A 195 -14.03 -18.24 19.27
C LEU A 195 -15.42 -17.87 18.75
N GLY A 196 -16.14 -17.06 19.53
CA GLY A 196 -17.52 -16.70 19.26
C GLY A 196 -18.50 -17.72 19.80
N ALA A 197 -19.79 -17.39 19.75
CA ALA A 197 -20.87 -18.25 20.23
C ALA A 197 -21.65 -18.86 19.05
N GLU A 198 -22.33 -19.98 19.28
CA GLU A 198 -23.16 -20.63 18.25
C GLU A 198 -24.34 -19.76 17.78
N ASP A 199 -24.81 -18.81 18.62
CA ASP A 199 -25.81 -17.84 18.25
C ASP A 199 -25.24 -16.71 17.35
N ASN A 200 -23.91 -16.66 17.20
CA ASN A 200 -23.17 -15.76 16.33
C ASN A 200 -23.59 -14.29 16.52
N SER A 201 -23.84 -13.88 17.75
CA SER A 201 -24.14 -12.51 18.08
C SER A 201 -22.96 -11.61 17.68
N THR A 202 -23.25 -10.39 17.20
CA THR A 202 -22.21 -9.46 16.83
C THR A 202 -21.47 -8.95 18.07
N LEU A 203 -20.14 -8.97 17.99
CA LEU A 203 -19.28 -8.49 19.09
C LEU A 203 -18.62 -7.15 18.73
N TRP A 204 -19.15 -6.43 17.75
CA TRP A 204 -18.56 -5.20 17.25
C TRP A 204 -18.35 -4.12 18.33
N THR A 205 -19.17 -4.09 19.35
CA THR A 205 -19.05 -3.15 20.49
C THR A 205 -18.15 -3.66 21.61
N ALA A 206 -17.85 -4.95 21.64
CA ALA A 206 -16.98 -5.59 22.63
C ALA A 206 -16.28 -6.79 21.98
N PRO A 207 -15.31 -6.56 21.08
CA PRO A 207 -14.67 -7.64 20.34
C PRO A 207 -13.94 -8.59 21.29
N THR A 208 -14.15 -9.88 21.07
CA THR A 208 -13.37 -10.94 21.71
C THR A 208 -12.30 -11.39 20.76
N TYR A 209 -11.10 -11.64 21.27
CA TYR A 209 -9.97 -12.09 20.46
C TYR A 209 -9.50 -13.47 20.92
N THR A 210 -8.87 -14.20 20.01
CA THR A 210 -7.95 -15.27 20.41
C THR A 210 -6.73 -14.66 21.12
N GLU A 211 -5.93 -15.47 21.77
CA GLU A 211 -4.56 -15.09 22.09
C GLU A 211 -3.83 -14.70 20.80
N PHE A 212 -2.91 -13.76 20.91
CA PHE A 212 -2.10 -13.31 19.76
C PHE A 212 -0.84 -14.16 19.67
N GLU A 213 -0.65 -14.78 18.51
CA GLU A 213 0.51 -15.61 18.23
C GLU A 213 1.58 -14.81 17.48
N LYS A 214 2.82 -14.92 17.93
CA LYS A 214 3.96 -14.24 17.32
C LYS A 214 4.45 -14.97 16.07
N ILE A 215 4.63 -14.22 15.00
CA ILE A 215 5.19 -14.68 13.74
C ILE A 215 6.65 -14.23 13.67
N ALA A 216 7.56 -15.16 13.86
CA ALA A 216 8.99 -14.85 13.84
C ALA A 216 9.42 -14.33 12.46
N LEU A 217 10.52 -13.59 12.45
CA LEU A 217 11.15 -13.11 11.22
C LEU A 217 11.43 -14.26 10.25
N GLY A 218 10.96 -14.13 9.02
CA GLY A 218 11.11 -15.16 7.99
C GLY A 218 10.27 -16.42 8.22
N GLN A 219 9.19 -16.30 9.00
CA GLN A 219 8.24 -17.37 9.24
C GLN A 219 6.90 -17.10 8.57
N THR A 220 6.25 -18.18 8.14
CA THR A 220 4.83 -18.17 7.77
C THR A 220 4.06 -19.00 8.79
N ALA A 221 3.17 -18.33 9.54
CA ALA A 221 2.22 -19.00 10.39
C ALA A 221 1.08 -19.59 9.54
N VAL A 222 0.78 -20.87 9.71
CA VAL A 222 -0.34 -21.55 9.05
C VAL A 222 -1.37 -21.90 10.10
N ILE A 223 -2.55 -21.30 9.97
CA ILE A 223 -3.67 -21.47 10.92
C ILE A 223 -4.84 -22.08 10.16
N LYS A 224 -5.38 -23.16 10.71
CA LYS A 224 -6.53 -23.88 10.14
C LYS A 224 -7.71 -23.80 11.08
N PHE A 225 -8.88 -23.55 10.54
CA PHE A 225 -10.11 -23.50 11.31
C PHE A 225 -11.34 -23.77 10.44
N THR A 226 -12.44 -24.11 11.10
CA THR A 226 -13.76 -24.13 10.47
C THR A 226 -14.48 -22.83 10.81
N ASN A 227 -14.98 -22.15 9.79
CA ASN A 227 -15.82 -20.97 9.95
C ASN A 227 -17.28 -21.36 9.89
N TYR A 228 -18.08 -20.85 10.83
CA TYR A 228 -19.53 -20.97 10.83
C TYR A 228 -20.17 -19.59 10.82
N SER A 229 -21.14 -19.38 9.95
CA SER A 229 -21.91 -18.14 9.87
C SER A 229 -23.34 -18.34 10.31
N ASN A 230 -23.99 -17.31 10.85
CA ASN A 230 -25.37 -17.42 11.36
C ASN A 230 -26.44 -17.38 10.26
N LEU A 231 -26.07 -17.07 9.03
CA LEU A 231 -26.97 -16.95 7.87
C LEU A 231 -28.05 -15.85 8.00
N LEU A 232 -27.99 -15.01 9.03
CA LEU A 232 -28.98 -14.00 9.34
C LEU A 232 -28.46 -12.60 9.04
N GLY A 233 -28.48 -12.19 7.78
CA GLY A 233 -28.24 -10.79 7.39
C GLY A 233 -26.76 -10.41 7.21
N ASN A 234 -26.43 -9.17 7.49
CA ASN A 234 -25.11 -8.58 7.27
C ASN A 234 -24.14 -8.93 8.40
N TRP A 235 -22.83 -8.80 8.12
CA TRP A 235 -21.78 -8.90 9.14
C TRP A 235 -21.48 -10.32 9.65
N ASN A 236 -21.42 -11.29 8.76
CA ASN A 236 -20.99 -12.64 9.09
C ASN A 236 -19.56 -12.85 8.64
N ASN A 237 -18.61 -12.46 9.48
CA ASN A 237 -17.19 -12.49 9.17
C ASN A 237 -16.36 -13.12 10.27
N PHE A 238 -15.33 -13.83 9.88
CA PHE A 238 -14.13 -13.89 10.70
C PHE A 238 -13.24 -12.70 10.39
N LEU A 239 -12.50 -12.27 11.39
CA LEU A 239 -11.58 -11.15 11.34
C LEU A 239 -10.21 -11.66 11.72
N ALA A 240 -9.22 -11.53 10.83
CA ALA A 240 -7.83 -11.73 11.18
C ALA A 240 -7.24 -10.39 11.60
N VAL A 241 -6.68 -10.34 12.79
CA VAL A 241 -6.16 -9.11 13.40
C VAL A 241 -4.64 -9.22 13.47
N LEU A 242 -3.97 -8.28 12.83
CA LEU A 242 -2.51 -8.18 12.81
C LEU A 242 -2.07 -6.97 13.63
N ARG A 243 -0.97 -7.13 14.40
CA ARG A 243 -0.40 -6.06 15.20
C ARG A 243 1.11 -6.19 15.39
N SER A 244 1.73 -5.08 15.79
CA SER A 244 3.04 -5.03 16.43
C SER A 244 2.86 -4.29 17.76
N GLY A 245 3.36 -4.85 18.86
CA GLY A 245 3.02 -4.38 20.21
C GLY A 245 1.58 -4.71 20.59
N ASP A 246 0.96 -3.86 21.41
CA ASP A 246 -0.36 -4.11 22.00
C ASP A 246 -1.51 -3.46 21.21
N ALA A 247 -1.22 -2.60 20.25
CA ALA A 247 -2.22 -1.91 19.45
C ALA A 247 -2.58 -2.70 18.19
N GLU A 248 -3.88 -2.84 17.92
CA GLU A 248 -4.40 -3.35 16.66
C GLU A 248 -3.96 -2.42 15.51
N GLN A 249 -3.36 -2.99 14.47
CA GLN A 249 -2.89 -2.23 13.31
C GLN A 249 -3.72 -2.49 12.06
N THR A 250 -4.09 -3.74 11.82
CA THR A 250 -4.79 -4.15 10.61
C THR A 250 -5.79 -5.23 10.93
N VAL A 251 -7.04 -5.04 10.49
CA VAL A 251 -8.11 -6.03 10.61
C VAL A 251 -8.49 -6.49 9.21
N LEU A 252 -8.29 -7.78 8.96
CA LEU A 252 -8.64 -8.43 7.71
C LEU A 252 -9.99 -9.14 7.83
N ARG A 253 -10.95 -8.79 6.97
CA ARG A 253 -12.32 -9.32 6.96
C ARG A 253 -12.48 -10.40 5.89
N ALA A 254 -13.20 -11.46 6.20
CA ALA A 254 -13.44 -12.55 5.26
C ALA A 254 -14.26 -12.11 4.03
N ASP A 255 -15.14 -11.13 4.17
CA ASP A 255 -15.97 -10.61 3.07
C ASP A 255 -15.27 -9.60 2.17
N ASN A 256 -14.01 -9.27 2.45
CA ASN A 256 -13.25 -8.27 1.70
C ASN A 256 -13.92 -6.89 1.63
N TRP A 257 -14.72 -6.53 2.63
CA TRP A 257 -15.39 -5.24 2.70
C TRP A 257 -14.56 -4.22 3.47
N GLY A 258 -14.40 -3.03 2.91
CA GLY A 258 -13.79 -1.91 3.62
C GLY A 258 -12.26 -1.94 3.70
N TRP A 259 -11.58 -2.72 2.88
CA TRP A 259 -10.12 -2.72 2.79
C TRP A 259 -9.62 -1.39 2.23
N GLY A 260 -8.74 -0.74 2.98
CA GLY A 260 -8.12 0.51 2.58
C GLY A 260 -7.27 0.39 1.31
N ALA A 261 -7.03 1.51 0.64
CA ALA A 261 -6.04 1.60 -0.42
C ALA A 261 -4.64 1.30 0.14
N GLY A 262 -3.79 0.62 -0.63
CA GLY A 262 -2.38 0.39 -0.30
C GLY A 262 -1.93 -1.06 -0.26
N TYR A 263 -2.84 -2.02 -0.40
CA TYR A 263 -2.48 -3.43 -0.53
C TYR A 263 -2.84 -3.95 -1.92
N GLU A 264 -2.07 -4.91 -2.40
CA GLU A 264 -2.51 -5.76 -3.49
C GLU A 264 -3.41 -6.85 -2.88
N ALA A 265 -4.70 -6.79 -3.17
CA ALA A 265 -5.68 -7.73 -2.66
C ALA A 265 -6.45 -8.40 -3.79
N SER A 266 -6.83 -9.66 -3.61
CA SER A 266 -7.82 -10.26 -4.48
C SER A 266 -9.14 -9.52 -4.33
N VAL A 267 -9.79 -9.26 -5.44
CA VAL A 267 -11.21 -8.91 -5.43
C VAL A 267 -11.97 -10.09 -4.84
N ARG A 268 -13.18 -9.87 -4.35
CA ARG A 268 -14.06 -10.90 -3.78
C ARG A 268 -13.85 -12.26 -4.43
N PRO A 269 -13.73 -13.32 -3.65
CA PRO A 269 -13.52 -14.65 -4.18
C PRO A 269 -14.53 -14.98 -5.29
N ASN A 270 -14.04 -15.45 -6.42
CA ASN A 270 -14.85 -15.86 -7.58
C ASN A 270 -15.78 -14.79 -8.18
N GLY A 271 -15.48 -13.50 -8.05
CA GLY A 271 -16.31 -12.44 -8.60
C GLY A 271 -17.72 -12.41 -8.03
N GLN A 272 -17.88 -12.77 -6.79
CA GLN A 272 -19.10 -13.08 -6.13
C GLN A 272 -20.09 -11.93 -6.10
N ALA A 273 -21.19 -12.08 -6.81
CA ALA A 273 -22.28 -11.12 -6.86
C ALA A 273 -23.34 -11.37 -5.77
N ASP A 274 -23.41 -12.59 -5.22
CA ASP A 274 -24.48 -13.00 -4.32
C ASP A 274 -23.95 -13.27 -2.90
N TRP A 275 -24.29 -12.35 -2.01
CA TRP A 275 -23.94 -12.43 -0.60
C TRP A 275 -24.53 -13.66 0.11
N ALA A 276 -25.78 -14.02 -0.19
CA ALA A 276 -26.45 -15.15 0.45
C ALA A 276 -25.77 -16.47 0.08
N THR A 277 -25.39 -16.64 -1.17
CA THR A 277 -24.65 -17.82 -1.65
C THR A 277 -23.28 -17.91 -0.95
N TRP A 278 -22.56 -16.81 -0.84
CA TRP A 278 -21.27 -16.79 -0.15
C TRP A 278 -21.42 -17.11 1.33
N LEU A 279 -22.39 -16.52 2.04
CA LEU A 279 -22.67 -16.81 3.44
C LEU A 279 -22.99 -18.30 3.66
N ALA A 280 -23.83 -18.88 2.79
CA ALA A 280 -24.16 -20.30 2.87
C ALA A 280 -22.92 -21.17 2.66
N ALA A 281 -22.06 -20.85 1.71
CA ALA A 281 -20.82 -21.56 1.46
C ALA A 281 -19.84 -21.46 2.64
N MET A 282 -19.82 -20.31 3.33
CA MET A 282 -18.94 -20.06 4.48
C MET A 282 -19.44 -20.69 5.79
N ASN A 283 -20.67 -21.18 5.86
CA ASN A 283 -21.20 -21.86 7.05
C ASN A 283 -20.73 -23.31 7.11
N GLY A 284 -19.63 -23.55 7.77
CA GLY A 284 -18.91 -24.84 7.85
C GLY A 284 -17.70 -24.91 6.91
N ALA A 285 -17.30 -23.80 6.32
CA ALA A 285 -16.13 -23.74 5.44
C ALA A 285 -14.83 -24.07 6.18
N GLN A 286 -13.97 -24.81 5.50
CA GLN A 286 -12.61 -25.11 5.98
C GLN A 286 -11.66 -24.03 5.51
N VAL A 287 -11.09 -23.28 6.44
CA VAL A 287 -10.19 -22.18 6.15
C VAL A 287 -8.75 -22.53 6.50
N THR A 288 -7.84 -22.26 5.59
CA THR A 288 -6.40 -22.24 5.85
C THR A 288 -5.89 -20.83 5.61
N ALA A 289 -5.41 -20.20 6.67
CA ALA A 289 -4.83 -18.87 6.64
C ALA A 289 -3.30 -18.95 6.77
N TYR A 290 -2.62 -18.14 5.97
CA TYR A 290 -1.16 -18.01 5.95
C TYR A 290 -0.79 -16.57 6.23
N PHE A 291 0.09 -16.34 7.20
CA PHE A 291 0.61 -15.02 7.53
C PHE A 291 2.12 -15.06 7.49
N THR A 292 2.71 -14.32 6.56
CA THR A 292 4.16 -14.28 6.35
C THR A 292 4.74 -12.99 6.88
N ASN A 293 5.68 -13.09 7.82
CA ASN A 293 6.53 -11.96 8.19
C ASN A 293 7.62 -11.79 7.14
N CYS A 294 7.44 -10.83 6.24
CA CYS A 294 8.33 -10.65 5.09
C CYS A 294 9.71 -10.05 5.43
N GLY A 295 9.88 -9.55 6.67
CA GLY A 295 11.17 -9.03 7.14
C GLY A 295 11.50 -7.61 6.68
N ASN A 296 10.68 -7.02 5.84
CA ASN A 296 10.82 -5.66 5.30
C ASN A 296 9.83 -4.66 5.92
N GLY A 297 9.25 -4.97 7.07
CA GLY A 297 8.20 -4.18 7.69
C GLY A 297 6.81 -4.45 7.12
N THR A 298 6.67 -5.46 6.25
CA THR A 298 5.38 -5.90 5.73
C THR A 298 5.02 -7.31 6.17
N VAL A 299 3.72 -7.58 6.13
CA VAL A 299 3.12 -8.90 6.34
C VAL A 299 2.26 -9.23 5.13
N ASP A 300 2.37 -10.44 4.63
CA ASP A 300 1.45 -10.98 3.64
C ASP A 300 0.44 -11.89 4.31
N ALA A 301 -0.83 -11.76 3.95
CA ALA A 301 -1.90 -12.62 4.41
C ALA A 301 -2.58 -13.31 3.23
N GLN A 302 -2.75 -14.63 3.31
CA GLN A 302 -3.36 -15.43 2.25
C GLN A 302 -4.36 -16.38 2.87
N PHE A 303 -5.52 -16.54 2.23
CA PHE A 303 -6.59 -17.40 2.72
C PHE A 303 -7.06 -18.32 1.61
N ILE A 304 -7.18 -19.61 1.94
CA ILE A 304 -7.83 -20.63 1.11
C ILE A 304 -9.04 -21.09 1.88
N MET A 305 -10.22 -20.80 1.37
CA MET A 305 -11.49 -21.17 2.00
C MET A 305 -12.19 -22.21 1.12
N VAL A 306 -12.39 -23.41 1.64
CA VAL A 306 -13.16 -24.44 0.96
C VAL A 306 -14.58 -24.39 1.50
N GLY A 307 -15.49 -23.88 0.69
CA GLY A 307 -16.90 -23.73 1.05
C GLY A 307 -17.64 -25.06 1.14
N THR A 308 -18.78 -25.06 1.81
CA THR A 308 -19.67 -26.24 1.89
C THR A 308 -20.34 -26.56 0.56
N ASP A 309 -20.30 -25.64 -0.38
CA ASP A 309 -20.70 -25.83 -1.79
C ASP A 309 -19.65 -26.56 -2.64
N GLY A 310 -18.50 -26.91 -2.05
CA GLY A 310 -17.38 -27.55 -2.72
C GLY A 310 -16.47 -26.63 -3.52
N ASN A 311 -16.76 -25.32 -3.57
CA ASN A 311 -15.91 -24.35 -4.23
C ASN A 311 -14.75 -23.91 -3.33
N THR A 312 -13.63 -23.55 -3.95
CA THR A 312 -12.49 -22.93 -3.28
C THR A 312 -12.48 -21.46 -3.51
N TYR A 313 -12.44 -20.70 -2.43
CA TYR A 313 -12.40 -19.25 -2.41
C TYR A 313 -11.03 -18.79 -1.93
N ASN A 314 -10.32 -18.05 -2.76
CA ASN A 314 -8.98 -17.55 -2.45
C ASN A 314 -9.01 -16.06 -2.19
N GLN A 315 -8.38 -15.64 -1.10
CA GLN A 315 -8.13 -14.23 -0.80
C GLN A 315 -6.66 -14.03 -0.48
N TYR A 316 -6.13 -12.85 -0.80
CA TYR A 316 -4.78 -12.46 -0.41
C TYR A 316 -4.69 -10.95 -0.20
N TYR A 317 -3.78 -10.59 0.67
CA TYR A 317 -3.40 -9.21 0.99
C TYR A 317 -1.89 -9.18 1.07
N LEU A 318 -1.25 -8.51 0.12
CA LEU A 318 0.20 -8.49 -0.01
C LEU A 318 0.72 -7.10 0.37
N GLY A 319 1.83 -7.09 1.11
CA GLY A 319 2.49 -5.84 1.48
C GLY A 319 1.73 -5.03 2.53
N LEU A 320 1.00 -5.67 3.45
CA LEU A 320 0.45 -4.98 4.62
C LEU A 320 1.59 -4.37 5.42
N ASN A 321 1.65 -3.05 5.55
CA ASN A 321 2.82 -2.29 5.99
C ASN A 321 2.75 -1.80 7.44
N ASN A 322 3.81 -1.12 7.88
CA ASN A 322 3.96 -0.53 9.22
C ASN A 322 4.11 -1.53 10.37
N PHE A 323 4.59 -2.74 10.09
CA PHE A 323 4.90 -3.71 11.14
C PHE A 323 6.37 -3.62 11.57
N ASP A 324 6.61 -3.84 12.87
CA ASP A 324 7.94 -4.16 13.36
C ASP A 324 8.23 -5.65 13.08
N PRO A 325 9.20 -5.99 12.21
CA PRO A 325 9.48 -7.39 11.89
C PRO A 325 9.92 -8.24 13.09
N SER A 326 10.34 -7.60 14.18
CA SER A 326 10.71 -8.31 15.43
C SER A 326 9.50 -8.67 16.29
N ASP A 327 8.32 -8.09 16.00
CA ASP A 327 7.13 -8.24 16.84
C ASP A 327 5.81 -8.33 16.04
N VAL A 328 5.81 -9.03 14.94
CA VAL A 328 4.58 -9.32 14.20
C VAL A 328 3.74 -10.34 14.95
N GLN A 329 2.45 -10.05 15.16
CA GLN A 329 1.53 -10.91 15.85
C GLN A 329 0.21 -11.04 15.07
N VAL A 330 -0.43 -12.21 15.16
CA VAL A 330 -1.75 -12.48 14.57
C VAL A 330 -2.70 -13.04 15.61
N GLY A 331 -3.92 -12.54 15.60
CA GLY A 331 -5.05 -13.06 16.35
C GLY A 331 -6.30 -13.09 15.47
N PHE A 332 -7.38 -13.61 16.00
CA PHE A 332 -8.68 -13.61 15.33
C PHE A 332 -9.75 -13.01 16.21
N SER A 333 -10.73 -12.43 15.55
CA SER A 333 -11.99 -12.00 16.13
C SER A 333 -13.14 -12.43 15.21
N VAL A 334 -14.37 -12.21 15.63
CA VAL A 334 -15.56 -12.57 14.86
C VAL A 334 -16.60 -11.47 14.90
N ASP A 335 -17.41 -11.42 13.85
CA ASP A 335 -18.59 -10.58 13.75
C ASP A 335 -19.70 -11.38 13.07
N GLY A 336 -20.65 -11.91 13.83
CA GLY A 336 -21.72 -12.76 13.34
C GLY A 336 -21.27 -14.16 12.86
N SER A 337 -20.08 -14.60 13.27
CA SER A 337 -19.52 -15.93 12.98
C SER A 337 -19.01 -16.56 14.27
N HIS A 338 -18.74 -17.88 14.23
CA HIS A 338 -17.86 -18.50 15.20
C HIS A 338 -16.80 -19.36 14.51
N LEU A 339 -15.65 -19.49 15.13
CA LEU A 339 -14.50 -20.22 14.61
C LEU A 339 -14.15 -21.39 15.48
N ASN A 340 -13.84 -22.53 14.85
CA ASN A 340 -13.33 -23.70 15.53
C ASN A 340 -11.93 -24.03 15.01
N PHE A 341 -10.91 -23.82 15.84
CA PHE A 341 -9.50 -24.09 15.56
C PHE A 341 -9.07 -25.53 15.94
N GLY A 342 -9.97 -26.31 16.54
CA GLY A 342 -9.74 -27.73 16.80
C GLY A 342 -9.80 -28.56 15.52
N ALA A 343 -9.20 -29.75 15.54
CA ALA A 343 -9.40 -30.73 14.46
C ALA A 343 -10.90 -30.96 14.28
N ALA A 344 -11.39 -30.91 13.03
CA ALA A 344 -12.79 -31.22 12.74
C ALA A 344 -13.14 -32.60 13.38
N SER A 345 -13.89 -32.58 14.46
CA SER A 345 -14.43 -33.81 15.03
C SER A 345 -15.39 -34.37 14.00
N ALA A 346 -15.11 -35.55 13.49
CA ALA A 346 -16.02 -36.24 12.61
C ALA A 346 -17.39 -36.24 13.28
N ARG A 347 -18.36 -35.53 12.70
CA ARG A 347 -19.75 -35.56 13.21
C ARG A 347 -20.20 -36.99 13.23
N LYS A 348 -20.39 -37.55 14.42
CA LYS A 348 -21.16 -38.78 14.57
C LYS A 348 -22.59 -38.44 14.13
N HIS A 349 -22.96 -38.87 12.93
CA HIS A 349 -24.36 -38.90 12.53
C HIS A 349 -25.12 -39.80 13.54
N TYR A 350 -25.80 -39.16 14.47
CA TYR A 350 -26.85 -39.86 15.24
C TYR A 350 -28.04 -40.09 14.32
N THR A 351 -28.08 -41.24 13.66
CA THR A 351 -29.30 -41.75 13.07
C THR A 351 -30.28 -42.03 14.20
N ARG A 352 -31.29 -41.19 14.32
CA ARG A 352 -32.42 -41.41 15.22
C ARG A 352 -33.13 -42.70 14.75
N ALA A 353 -32.89 -43.81 15.45
CA ALA A 353 -33.67 -45.01 15.25
C ALA A 353 -35.12 -44.71 15.64
N HIS A 354 -36.03 -44.70 14.67
CA HIS A 354 -37.46 -44.76 14.94
C HIS A 354 -37.77 -46.15 15.52
N ARG A 355 -38.03 -46.20 16.82
CA ARG A 355 -38.74 -47.32 17.38
C ARG A 355 -40.23 -47.17 17.06
N ARG A 356 -40.76 -48.19 16.40
CA ARG A 356 -42.19 -48.43 16.25
C ARG A 356 -42.80 -48.76 17.62
#